data_15a115ac39cdd9046641e6a4a7a69690
#
_entry.id   15a115ac39cdd9046641e6a4a7a69690
#
_cell.length_a   1.000
_cell.length_b   1.000
_cell.length_c   1.000
_cell.angle_alpha   90.00
_cell.angle_beta   90.00
_cell.angle_gamma   90.00
#
_symmetry.space_group_name_H-M   'P 1'
#
loop_
_entity.id
_entity.type
_entity.pdbx_description
1 polymer ?
#
loop_
_entity_poly.entity_id
_entity_poly.type
_entity_poly.pdbx_seq_one_letter_code
_entity_poly.pdbx_strand_id
1 'polypeptide(L)'
;MSKFKISPAARKAILIGGMCSISYLAVYLARNILGTVSPQMIENGFFTTEEIGKLSSIYFVTYAVGQLINGAIGDKIKAKYMISFGLILAGVCNLLFATLSGSVLMAYISYGMTGFFLSMIYGPMTKVVAENTEPIYATRCSLGYTFASFFGSPLAGVLAALFAWQAVFTSSSAVLLIMGFICFTVFTVFEKKGLIEYNKYQVTKQKGGSIKVLIEHQIIKFTLISILTGVIRTTVVFWLPTYLSQYLGFTSETSALIFTVATFIISLSPFIAIFIYEKLEGDMDKTILIAFVAATIFFLLVYLCKQPMANIVFMVLAILSSNCASSMMWSRYCPSLRDTGMVSSATGFLDFVSYMAASVSSTLFANAVATVGWGNLILIWLALMVIGVVVALKRK
;
A
#
# COMPACT_ATOMS: atom_id res chain seq x y z
N MET A 1 7.53 7.90 40.90
CA MET A 1 7.47 7.37 39.51
C MET A 1 6.46 6.26 39.47
N SER A 2 5.21 6.51 39.00
CA SER A 2 4.19 5.47 38.84
C SER A 2 4.63 4.56 37.70
N LYS A 3 4.87 3.27 38.00
CA LYS A 3 5.11 2.26 36.98
C LYS A 3 3.84 2.19 36.12
N PHE A 4 3.91 2.64 34.87
CA PHE A 4 2.86 2.43 33.87
C PHE A 4 2.63 0.93 33.71
N LYS A 5 1.68 0.34 34.46
CA LYS A 5 1.26 -1.04 34.28
C LYS A 5 0.43 -1.11 33.01
N ILE A 6 1.01 -1.62 31.92
CA ILE A 6 0.28 -1.93 30.68
C ILE A 6 -0.80 -2.96 31.02
N SER A 7 -2.06 -2.68 30.65
CA SER A 7 -3.17 -3.62 30.88
C SER A 7 -2.94 -4.93 30.11
N PRO A 8 -3.44 -6.08 30.59
CA PRO A 8 -3.32 -7.35 29.86
C PRO A 8 -3.87 -7.29 28.45
N ALA A 9 -4.97 -6.55 28.22
CA ALA A 9 -5.58 -6.34 26.91
C ALA A 9 -4.66 -5.52 25.99
N ALA A 10 -4.04 -4.45 26.50
CA ALA A 10 -3.06 -3.66 25.76
C ALA A 10 -1.81 -4.48 25.41
N ARG A 11 -1.31 -5.29 26.34
CA ARG A 11 -0.17 -6.18 26.08
C ARG A 11 -0.47 -7.20 24.98
N LYS A 12 -1.65 -7.82 25.01
CA LYS A 12 -2.12 -8.73 23.97
C LYS A 12 -2.17 -8.05 22.62
N ALA A 13 -2.75 -6.84 22.55
CA ALA A 13 -2.85 -6.05 21.33
C ALA A 13 -1.46 -5.64 20.77
N ILE A 14 -0.52 -5.26 21.64
CA ILE A 14 0.85 -4.92 21.24
C ILE A 14 1.55 -6.13 20.62
N LEU A 15 1.39 -7.32 21.18
CA LEU A 15 2.02 -8.54 20.65
C LEU A 15 1.44 -8.92 19.28
N ILE A 16 0.10 -8.97 19.17
CA ILE A 16 -0.58 -9.35 17.93
C ILE A 16 -0.37 -8.27 16.86
N GLY A 17 -0.67 -7.01 17.19
CA GLY A 17 -0.55 -5.88 16.28
C GLY A 17 0.90 -5.60 15.86
N GLY A 18 1.86 -5.75 16.78
CA GLY A 18 3.28 -5.61 16.48
C GLY A 18 3.76 -6.67 15.49
N MET A 19 3.38 -7.95 15.70
CA MET A 19 3.72 -9.03 14.77
C MET A 19 3.11 -8.79 13.39
N CYS A 20 1.84 -8.37 13.33
CA CYS A 20 1.17 -8.02 12.08
C CYS A 20 1.87 -6.83 11.38
N SER A 21 2.24 -5.78 12.12
CA SER A 21 2.90 -4.60 11.56
C SER A 21 4.29 -4.92 10.97
N ILE A 22 5.09 -5.73 11.67
CA ILE A 22 6.42 -6.15 11.17
C ILE A 22 6.27 -7.04 9.93
N SER A 23 5.30 -7.96 9.92
CA SER A 23 5.01 -8.80 8.75
C SER A 23 4.61 -7.96 7.55
N TYR A 24 3.78 -6.95 7.78
CA TYR A 24 3.29 -6.07 6.71
C TYR A 24 4.36 -5.10 6.21
N LEU A 25 5.31 -4.72 7.07
CA LEU A 25 6.51 -3.99 6.68
C LEU A 25 7.35 -4.79 5.68
N ALA A 26 7.56 -6.09 5.93
CA ALA A 26 8.28 -6.98 5.01
C ALA A 26 7.56 -7.11 3.65
N VAL A 27 6.22 -7.17 3.64
CA VAL A 27 5.40 -7.15 2.41
C VAL A 27 5.66 -5.88 1.60
N TYR A 28 5.60 -4.71 2.26
CA TYR A 28 5.75 -3.43 1.56
C TYR A 28 7.19 -3.10 1.18
N LEU A 29 8.17 -3.63 1.90
CA LEU A 29 9.56 -3.63 1.45
C LEU A 29 9.66 -4.33 0.09
N ALA A 30 9.24 -5.61 0.02
CA ALA A 30 9.31 -6.41 -1.20
C ALA A 30 8.50 -5.81 -2.37
N ARG A 31 7.35 -5.24 -2.07
CA ARG A 31 6.48 -4.61 -3.07
C ARG A 31 7.09 -3.38 -3.73
N ASN A 32 7.85 -2.59 -2.97
CA ASN A 32 8.33 -1.30 -3.45
C ASN A 32 9.72 -1.37 -4.13
N ILE A 33 10.42 -2.51 -4.06
CA ILE A 33 11.79 -2.60 -4.60
C ILE A 33 11.85 -2.44 -6.12
N LEU A 34 10.93 -3.01 -6.90
CA LEU A 34 10.98 -2.86 -8.37
C LEU A 34 10.98 -1.38 -8.77
N GLY A 35 10.09 -0.57 -8.18
CA GLY A 35 10.05 0.85 -8.46
C GLY A 35 11.34 1.58 -8.08
N THR A 36 11.97 1.22 -6.96
CA THR A 36 13.20 1.88 -6.51
C THR A 36 14.43 1.52 -7.33
N VAL A 37 14.52 0.28 -7.84
CA VAL A 37 15.66 -0.18 -8.65
C VAL A 37 15.41 -0.05 -10.15
N SER A 38 14.22 0.35 -10.58
CA SER A 38 13.90 0.50 -12.01
C SER A 38 14.87 1.42 -12.76
N PRO A 39 15.36 2.56 -12.20
CA PRO A 39 16.39 3.35 -12.87
C PRO A 39 17.65 2.55 -13.16
N GLN A 40 18.17 1.79 -12.19
CA GLN A 40 19.36 0.94 -12.38
C GLN A 40 19.14 -0.12 -13.46
N MET A 41 17.94 -0.73 -13.51
CA MET A 41 17.59 -1.75 -14.50
C MET A 41 17.55 -1.17 -15.91
N ILE A 42 16.99 0.05 -16.06
CA ILE A 42 16.89 0.74 -17.34
C ILE A 42 18.27 1.22 -17.82
N GLU A 43 19.04 1.88 -16.96
CA GLU A 43 20.38 2.37 -17.26
C GLU A 43 21.33 1.25 -17.68
N ASN A 44 21.25 0.09 -17.03
CA ASN A 44 22.08 -1.09 -17.34
C ASN A 44 21.53 -1.93 -18.52
N GLY A 45 20.41 -1.52 -19.14
CA GLY A 45 19.84 -2.20 -20.29
C GLY A 45 19.21 -3.56 -20.01
N PHE A 46 18.90 -3.89 -18.74
CA PHE A 46 18.23 -5.15 -18.37
C PHE A 46 16.76 -5.15 -18.78
N PHE A 47 16.08 -4.04 -18.64
CA PHE A 47 14.68 -3.83 -19.01
C PHE A 47 14.47 -2.43 -19.57
N THR A 48 13.56 -2.33 -20.52
CA THR A 48 13.05 -1.06 -21.01
C THR A 48 12.03 -0.45 -20.04
N THR A 49 11.78 0.86 -20.14
CA THR A 49 10.72 1.53 -19.35
C THR A 49 9.35 0.87 -19.57
N GLU A 50 9.07 0.42 -20.80
CA GLU A 50 7.83 -0.29 -21.15
C GLU A 50 7.73 -1.63 -20.43
N GLU A 51 8.81 -2.42 -20.40
CA GLU A 51 8.84 -3.72 -19.72
C GLU A 51 8.69 -3.56 -18.20
N ILE A 52 9.30 -2.55 -17.60
CA ILE A 52 9.08 -2.19 -16.17
C ILE A 52 7.61 -1.85 -15.92
N GLY A 53 6.97 -1.09 -16.80
CA GLY A 53 5.54 -0.80 -16.72
C GLY A 53 4.67 -2.05 -16.80
N LYS A 54 5.00 -2.99 -17.70
CA LYS A 54 4.31 -4.29 -17.80
C LYS A 54 4.52 -5.16 -16.57
N LEU A 55 5.75 -5.23 -16.03
CA LEU A 55 6.06 -5.93 -14.78
C LEU A 55 5.21 -5.41 -13.62
N SER A 56 5.18 -4.09 -13.45
CA SER A 56 4.37 -3.44 -12.42
C SER A 56 2.88 -3.72 -12.60
N SER A 57 2.37 -3.64 -13.84
CA SER A 57 0.97 -3.94 -14.14
C SER A 57 0.59 -5.37 -13.81
N ILE A 58 1.41 -6.34 -14.24
CA ILE A 58 1.18 -7.76 -13.96
C ILE A 58 1.14 -7.99 -12.44
N TYR A 59 2.08 -7.41 -11.69
CA TYR A 59 2.10 -7.49 -10.24
C TYR A 59 0.78 -6.94 -9.63
N PHE A 60 0.33 -5.77 -10.06
CA PHE A 60 -0.88 -5.17 -9.49
C PHE A 60 -2.15 -5.91 -9.86
N VAL A 61 -2.26 -6.45 -11.07
CA VAL A 61 -3.39 -7.31 -11.47
C VAL A 61 -3.43 -8.57 -10.63
N THR A 62 -2.30 -9.29 -10.53
CA THR A 62 -2.26 -10.55 -9.78
C THR A 62 -2.48 -10.34 -8.30
N TYR A 63 -1.97 -9.23 -7.74
CA TYR A 63 -2.26 -8.81 -6.37
C TYR A 63 -3.75 -8.50 -6.18
N ALA A 64 -4.38 -7.73 -7.08
CA ALA A 64 -5.79 -7.39 -7.01
C ALA A 64 -6.69 -8.64 -7.09
N VAL A 65 -6.47 -9.48 -8.08
CA VAL A 65 -7.21 -10.75 -8.23
C VAL A 65 -6.97 -11.65 -7.02
N GLY A 66 -5.73 -11.70 -6.56
CA GLY A 66 -5.36 -12.43 -5.34
C GLY A 66 -6.11 -11.92 -4.11
N GLN A 67 -6.33 -10.62 -3.94
CA GLN A 67 -7.11 -10.06 -2.83
C GLN A 67 -8.55 -10.58 -2.79
N LEU A 68 -9.20 -10.73 -3.93
CA LEU A 68 -10.55 -11.30 -3.98
C LEU A 68 -10.55 -12.79 -3.63
N ILE A 69 -9.65 -13.56 -4.23
CA ILE A 69 -9.56 -15.02 -4.02
C ILE A 69 -9.13 -15.33 -2.60
N ASN A 70 -8.03 -14.73 -2.16
CA ASN A 70 -7.43 -14.97 -0.84
C ASN A 70 -8.25 -14.38 0.29
N GLY A 71 -9.01 -13.31 0.04
CA GLY A 71 -9.99 -12.77 0.98
C GLY A 71 -11.08 -13.78 1.30
N ALA A 72 -11.65 -14.43 0.28
CA ALA A 72 -12.66 -15.49 0.45
C ALA A 72 -12.10 -16.76 1.11
N ILE A 73 -10.86 -17.13 0.78
CA ILE A 73 -10.17 -18.29 1.36
C ILE A 73 -9.77 -18.00 2.80
N GLY A 74 -9.35 -16.78 3.12
CA GLY A 74 -8.91 -16.35 4.44
C GLY A 74 -9.98 -16.44 5.52
N ASP A 75 -11.25 -16.43 5.13
CA ASP A 75 -12.34 -16.68 6.07
C ASP A 75 -12.44 -18.16 6.54
N LYS A 76 -11.89 -19.08 5.76
CA LYS A 76 -11.97 -20.54 6.01
C LYS A 76 -10.67 -21.10 6.59
N ILE A 77 -9.52 -20.52 6.24
CA ILE A 77 -8.20 -21.01 6.65
C ILE A 77 -7.68 -20.19 7.83
N LYS A 78 -6.97 -20.85 8.76
CA LYS A 78 -6.31 -20.14 9.88
C LYS A 78 -5.29 -19.14 9.35
N ALA A 79 -5.36 -17.91 9.84
CA ALA A 79 -4.52 -16.80 9.40
C ALA A 79 -3.01 -17.12 9.45
N LYS A 80 -2.56 -17.92 10.42
CA LYS A 80 -1.15 -18.32 10.51
C LYS A 80 -0.64 -19.02 9.25
N TYR A 81 -1.46 -19.86 8.61
CA TYR A 81 -1.07 -20.53 7.37
C TYR A 81 -1.06 -19.55 6.19
N MET A 82 -2.12 -18.74 6.07
CA MET A 82 -2.22 -17.76 4.98
C MET A 82 -1.07 -16.76 5.00
N ILE A 83 -0.80 -16.14 6.16
CA ILE A 83 0.28 -15.16 6.31
C ILE A 83 1.64 -15.80 6.06
N SER A 84 1.92 -16.94 6.70
CA SER A 84 3.24 -17.56 6.60
C SER A 84 3.54 -18.12 5.23
N PHE A 85 2.62 -18.86 4.62
CA PHE A 85 2.81 -19.39 3.26
C PHE A 85 2.83 -18.27 2.21
N GLY A 86 2.00 -17.23 2.38
CA GLY A 86 2.03 -16.05 1.52
C GLY A 86 3.42 -15.39 1.50
N LEU A 87 4.02 -15.17 2.67
CA LEU A 87 5.37 -14.61 2.79
C LEU A 87 6.43 -15.55 2.19
N ILE A 88 6.41 -16.85 2.50
CA ILE A 88 7.39 -17.82 2.01
C ILE A 88 7.32 -17.94 0.49
N LEU A 89 6.12 -18.15 -0.08
CA LEU A 89 5.95 -18.33 -1.53
C LEU A 89 6.28 -17.03 -2.28
N ALA A 90 5.91 -15.87 -1.75
CA ALA A 90 6.33 -14.59 -2.32
C ALA A 90 7.86 -14.42 -2.27
N GLY A 91 8.51 -14.83 -1.18
CA GLY A 91 9.95 -14.81 -1.04
C GLY A 91 10.66 -15.69 -2.09
N VAL A 92 10.14 -16.90 -2.31
CA VAL A 92 10.65 -17.80 -3.37
C VAL A 92 10.47 -17.16 -4.75
N CYS A 93 9.28 -16.65 -5.08
CA CYS A 93 9.03 -16.03 -6.39
C CYS A 93 9.89 -14.78 -6.61
N ASN A 94 10.12 -13.99 -5.57
CA ASN A 94 10.97 -12.80 -5.63
C ASN A 94 12.46 -13.19 -5.86
N LEU A 95 12.90 -14.31 -5.28
CA LEU A 95 14.24 -14.87 -5.54
C LEU A 95 14.36 -15.38 -6.98
N LEU A 96 13.33 -16.07 -7.49
CA LEU A 96 13.29 -16.52 -8.88
C LEU A 96 13.34 -15.32 -9.85
N PHE A 97 12.69 -14.21 -9.53
CA PHE A 97 12.83 -12.99 -10.31
C PHE A 97 14.29 -12.53 -10.37
N ALA A 98 14.99 -12.46 -9.23
CA ALA A 98 16.40 -12.04 -9.20
C ALA A 98 17.34 -12.94 -10.02
N THR A 99 17.04 -14.24 -10.10
CA THR A 99 17.92 -15.24 -10.73
C THR A 99 17.57 -15.58 -12.17
N LEU A 100 16.27 -15.50 -12.54
CA LEU A 100 15.76 -15.93 -13.85
C LEU A 100 15.30 -14.78 -14.75
N SER A 101 15.49 -13.54 -14.35
CA SER A 101 15.05 -12.36 -15.11
C SER A 101 15.79 -12.12 -16.44
N GLY A 102 16.79 -12.94 -16.77
CA GLY A 102 17.37 -12.98 -18.12
C GLY A 102 16.37 -13.39 -19.21
N SER A 103 15.26 -14.04 -18.83
CA SER A 103 14.09 -14.25 -19.67
C SER A 103 12.95 -13.32 -19.22
N VAL A 104 12.52 -12.42 -20.10
CA VAL A 104 11.41 -11.47 -19.83
C VAL A 104 10.12 -12.22 -19.42
N LEU A 105 9.84 -13.37 -20.02
CA LEU A 105 8.68 -14.19 -19.67
C LEU A 105 8.79 -14.71 -18.21
N MET A 106 9.96 -15.21 -17.83
CA MET A 106 10.19 -15.69 -16.45
C MET A 106 10.12 -14.54 -15.44
N ALA A 107 10.58 -13.35 -15.81
CA ALA A 107 10.44 -12.15 -15.01
C ALA A 107 8.95 -11.82 -14.78
N TYR A 108 8.12 -11.82 -15.81
CA TYR A 108 6.68 -11.56 -15.70
C TYR A 108 5.98 -12.61 -14.81
N ILE A 109 6.26 -13.89 -15.00
CA ILE A 109 5.65 -14.97 -14.22
C ILE A 109 6.07 -14.86 -12.74
N SER A 110 7.38 -14.78 -12.46
CA SER A 110 7.87 -14.76 -11.09
C SER A 110 7.41 -13.52 -10.31
N TYR A 111 7.47 -12.35 -10.94
CA TYR A 111 7.04 -11.11 -10.28
C TYR A 111 5.50 -11.02 -10.12
N GLY A 112 4.75 -11.51 -11.10
CA GLY A 112 3.30 -11.63 -10.98
C GLY A 112 2.89 -12.58 -9.87
N MET A 113 3.55 -13.74 -9.74
CA MET A 113 3.29 -14.68 -8.63
C MET A 113 3.69 -14.10 -7.27
N THR A 114 4.75 -13.28 -7.21
CA THR A 114 5.08 -12.51 -6.00
C THR A 114 3.88 -11.65 -5.57
N GLY A 115 3.27 -10.91 -6.50
CA GLY A 115 2.07 -10.11 -6.23
C GLY A 115 0.91 -10.95 -5.69
N PHE A 116 0.61 -12.07 -6.35
CA PHE A 116 -0.46 -12.98 -5.95
C PHE A 116 -0.25 -13.52 -4.52
N PHE A 117 0.94 -13.98 -4.18
CA PHE A 117 1.20 -14.53 -2.85
C PHE A 117 1.23 -13.47 -1.76
N LEU A 118 1.72 -12.25 -2.04
CA LEU A 118 1.66 -11.15 -1.07
C LEU A 118 0.22 -10.73 -0.76
N SER A 119 -0.74 -10.95 -1.65
CA SER A 119 -2.15 -10.68 -1.40
C SER A 119 -2.78 -11.59 -0.32
N MET A 120 -2.16 -12.73 0.01
CA MET A 120 -2.64 -13.66 1.04
C MET A 120 -2.54 -13.11 2.47
N ILE A 121 -1.91 -11.95 2.69
CA ILE A 121 -1.48 -11.52 4.02
C ILE A 121 -2.46 -10.55 4.67
N TYR A 122 -2.92 -9.54 3.94
CA TYR A 122 -3.68 -8.43 4.51
C TYR A 122 -5.02 -8.84 5.13
N GLY A 123 -5.85 -9.57 4.41
CA GLY A 123 -7.15 -10.02 4.88
C GLY A 123 -7.08 -10.85 6.18
N PRO A 124 -6.32 -11.96 6.19
CA PRO A 124 -6.14 -12.78 7.40
C PRO A 124 -5.49 -12.02 8.56
N MET A 125 -4.58 -11.09 8.30
CA MET A 125 -3.94 -10.25 9.31
C MET A 125 -4.97 -9.34 10.01
N THR A 126 -5.79 -8.64 9.23
CA THR A 126 -6.84 -7.77 9.76
C THR A 126 -7.89 -8.55 10.54
N LYS A 127 -8.24 -9.76 10.09
CA LYS A 127 -9.15 -10.67 10.77
C LYS A 127 -8.61 -11.09 12.14
N VAL A 128 -7.35 -11.51 12.23
CA VAL A 128 -6.72 -11.89 13.52
C VAL A 128 -6.75 -10.74 14.51
N VAL A 129 -6.43 -9.52 14.07
CA VAL A 129 -6.48 -8.34 14.92
C VAL A 129 -7.91 -8.05 15.38
N ALA A 130 -8.88 -8.04 14.47
CA ALA A 130 -10.28 -7.74 14.79
C ALA A 130 -10.91 -8.76 15.74
N GLU A 131 -10.62 -10.05 15.55
CA GLU A 131 -11.20 -11.12 16.37
C GLU A 131 -10.56 -11.24 17.77
N ASN A 132 -9.30 -10.82 17.93
CA ASN A 132 -8.52 -11.10 19.14
C ASN A 132 -8.13 -9.88 19.97
N THR A 133 -8.50 -8.68 19.53
CA THR A 133 -8.27 -7.44 20.27
C THR A 133 -9.56 -6.65 20.48
N GLU A 134 -9.61 -5.85 21.55
CA GLU A 134 -10.72 -4.94 21.78
C GLU A 134 -10.79 -3.86 20.67
N PRO A 135 -11.99 -3.33 20.34
CA PRO A 135 -12.17 -2.40 19.22
C PRO A 135 -11.21 -1.19 19.23
N ILE A 136 -10.94 -0.62 20.41
CA ILE A 136 -10.01 0.50 20.56
C ILE A 136 -8.57 0.12 20.21
N TYR A 137 -8.16 -1.09 20.59
CA TYR A 137 -6.82 -1.59 20.27
C TYR A 137 -6.73 -2.09 18.82
N ALA A 138 -7.82 -2.63 18.26
CA ALA A 138 -7.88 -3.00 16.84
C ALA A 138 -7.59 -1.80 15.94
N THR A 139 -8.18 -0.63 16.25
CA THR A 139 -7.90 0.62 15.54
C THR A 139 -6.42 1.02 15.64
N ARG A 140 -5.81 0.90 16.83
CA ARG A 140 -4.39 1.22 17.03
C ARG A 140 -3.47 0.25 16.27
N CYS A 141 -3.80 -1.03 16.25
CA CYS A 141 -3.09 -2.02 15.43
C CYS A 141 -3.21 -1.67 13.93
N SER A 142 -4.40 -1.27 13.49
CA SER A 142 -4.64 -0.83 12.11
C SER A 142 -3.76 0.35 11.71
N LEU A 143 -3.62 1.35 12.58
CA LEU A 143 -2.69 2.45 12.36
C LEU A 143 -1.24 1.96 12.26
N GLY A 144 -0.85 0.99 13.09
CA GLY A 144 0.50 0.40 13.09
C GLY A 144 0.85 -0.23 11.76
N TYR A 145 0.00 -1.11 11.21
CA TYR A 145 0.31 -1.72 9.90
C TYR A 145 0.04 -0.79 8.71
N THR A 146 -0.81 0.22 8.84
CA THR A 146 -0.92 1.29 7.83
C THR A 146 0.38 2.09 7.78
N PHE A 147 0.94 2.49 8.91
CA PHE A 147 2.25 3.12 8.96
C PHE A 147 3.34 2.21 8.37
N ALA A 148 3.36 0.92 8.74
CA ALA A 148 4.31 -0.05 8.20
C ALA A 148 4.20 -0.15 6.66
N SER A 149 3.00 -0.04 6.10
CA SER A 149 2.80 -0.05 4.65
C SER A 149 3.44 1.13 3.93
N PHE A 150 3.45 2.30 4.53
CA PHE A 150 4.15 3.46 3.97
C PHE A 150 5.66 3.40 4.22
N PHE A 151 6.07 2.90 5.39
CA PHE A 151 7.48 2.86 5.79
C PHE A 151 8.30 1.83 5.01
N GLY A 152 7.68 0.86 4.35
CA GLY A 152 8.35 -0.08 3.45
C GLY A 152 9.08 0.57 2.28
N SER A 153 8.57 1.70 1.77
CA SER A 153 9.19 2.43 0.65
C SER A 153 10.54 3.06 1.02
N PRO A 154 10.70 3.79 2.14
CA PRO A 154 12.01 4.28 2.56
C PRO A 154 13.05 3.17 2.72
N LEU A 155 12.66 2.02 3.27
CA LEU A 155 13.58 0.88 3.42
C LEU A 155 14.01 0.32 2.05
N ALA A 156 13.08 0.21 1.10
CA ALA A 156 13.41 -0.17 -0.27
C ALA A 156 14.39 0.82 -0.93
N GLY A 157 14.19 2.12 -0.69
CA GLY A 157 15.07 3.17 -1.19
C GLY A 157 16.48 3.08 -0.62
N VAL A 158 16.63 2.81 0.69
CA VAL A 158 17.95 2.58 1.31
C VAL A 158 18.66 1.40 0.67
N LEU A 159 17.97 0.28 0.47
CA LEU A 159 18.56 -0.90 -0.18
C LEU A 159 18.99 -0.60 -1.62
N ALA A 160 18.14 0.10 -2.38
CA ALA A 160 18.43 0.46 -3.78
C ALA A 160 19.59 1.47 -3.91
N ALA A 161 19.82 2.31 -2.91
CA ALA A 161 20.95 3.24 -2.88
C ALA A 161 22.28 2.56 -2.55
N LEU A 162 22.26 1.43 -1.85
CA LEU A 162 23.46 0.75 -1.35
C LEU A 162 23.87 -0.46 -2.19
N PHE A 163 22.91 -1.08 -2.90
CA PHE A 163 23.12 -2.38 -3.55
C PHE A 163 22.63 -2.40 -4.98
N ALA A 164 23.25 -3.26 -5.80
CA ALA A 164 22.75 -3.59 -7.13
C ALA A 164 21.35 -4.24 -7.05
N TRP A 165 20.54 -4.06 -8.09
CA TRP A 165 19.14 -4.50 -8.09
C TRP A 165 18.94 -6.00 -7.77
N GLN A 166 19.86 -6.89 -8.22
CA GLN A 166 19.79 -8.33 -7.90
C GLN A 166 19.95 -8.57 -6.39
N ALA A 167 20.89 -7.86 -5.76
CA ALA A 167 21.13 -7.96 -4.32
C ALA A 167 19.95 -7.41 -3.52
N VAL A 168 19.27 -6.34 -4.00
CA VAL A 168 18.06 -5.78 -3.38
C VAL A 168 16.92 -6.81 -3.40
N PHE A 169 16.70 -7.46 -4.55
CA PHE A 169 15.67 -8.51 -4.68
C PHE A 169 16.01 -9.74 -3.81
N THR A 170 17.27 -10.19 -3.81
CA THR A 170 17.72 -11.32 -2.97
C THR A 170 17.58 -11.02 -1.48
N SER A 171 17.98 -9.83 -1.05
CA SER A 171 17.83 -9.41 0.36
C SER A 171 16.35 -9.35 0.78
N SER A 172 15.50 -8.79 -0.06
CA SER A 172 14.06 -8.77 0.16
C SER A 172 13.47 -10.19 0.24
N SER A 173 13.92 -11.10 -0.63
CA SER A 173 13.52 -12.50 -0.60
C SER A 173 13.88 -13.16 0.73
N ALA A 174 15.10 -12.93 1.21
CA ALA A 174 15.55 -13.44 2.51
C ALA A 174 14.68 -12.90 3.65
N VAL A 175 14.35 -11.60 3.64
CA VAL A 175 13.44 -10.99 4.63
C VAL A 175 12.07 -11.66 4.60
N LEU A 176 11.47 -11.88 3.42
CA LEU A 176 10.17 -12.53 3.29
C LEU A 176 10.19 -13.97 3.79
N LEU A 177 11.21 -14.75 3.43
CA LEU A 177 11.38 -16.15 3.86
C LEU A 177 11.50 -16.23 5.40
N ILE A 178 12.43 -15.44 5.99
CA ILE A 178 12.65 -15.41 7.44
C ILE A 178 11.36 -14.98 8.16
N MET A 179 10.70 -13.93 7.68
CA MET A 179 9.44 -13.45 8.28
C MET A 179 8.33 -14.49 8.18
N GLY A 180 8.25 -15.25 7.09
CA GLY A 180 7.26 -16.33 6.95
C GLY A 180 7.44 -17.41 8.03
N PHE A 181 8.68 -17.85 8.29
CA PHE A 181 8.98 -18.80 9.37
C PHE A 181 8.73 -18.21 10.77
N ILE A 182 9.12 -16.95 11.00
CA ILE A 182 8.84 -16.24 12.26
C ILE A 182 7.33 -16.15 12.50
N CYS A 183 6.54 -15.74 11.49
CA CYS A 183 5.08 -15.67 11.58
C CYS A 183 4.47 -17.01 11.95
N PHE A 184 4.87 -18.08 11.27
CA PHE A 184 4.37 -19.42 11.57
C PHE A 184 4.62 -19.82 13.02
N THR A 185 5.84 -19.61 13.49
CA THR A 185 6.26 -19.96 14.85
C THR A 185 5.53 -19.10 15.89
N VAL A 186 5.54 -17.78 15.71
CA VAL A 186 4.97 -16.83 16.67
C VAL A 186 3.45 -16.99 16.78
N PHE A 187 2.72 -17.08 15.65
CA PHE A 187 1.28 -17.30 15.67
C PHE A 187 0.90 -18.68 16.24
N THR A 188 1.74 -19.70 16.02
CA THR A 188 1.54 -21.02 16.66
C THR A 188 1.73 -20.94 18.18
N VAL A 189 2.72 -20.19 18.66
CA VAL A 189 2.92 -19.95 20.10
C VAL A 189 1.76 -19.13 20.68
N PHE A 190 1.27 -18.11 19.97
CA PHE A 190 0.13 -17.30 20.40
C PHE A 190 -1.15 -18.16 20.50
N GLU A 191 -1.38 -19.05 19.53
CA GLU A 191 -2.51 -20.00 19.57
C GLU A 191 -2.40 -20.92 20.78
N LYS A 192 -1.23 -21.55 21.00
CA LYS A 192 -1.00 -22.44 22.16
C LYS A 192 -1.15 -21.74 23.51
N LYS A 193 -0.83 -20.45 23.60
CA LYS A 193 -0.99 -19.64 24.81
C LYS A 193 -2.38 -19.02 24.97
N GLY A 194 -3.33 -19.31 24.09
CA GLY A 194 -4.68 -18.73 24.12
C GLY A 194 -4.72 -17.21 23.83
N LEU A 195 -3.64 -16.64 23.27
CA LEU A 195 -3.61 -15.23 22.86
C LEU A 195 -4.39 -15.02 21.56
N ILE A 196 -4.43 -16.02 20.69
CA ILE A 196 -5.17 -16.00 19.42
C ILE A 196 -6.12 -17.19 19.40
N GLU A 197 -7.40 -16.91 19.14
CA GLU A 197 -8.44 -17.85 18.81
C GLU A 197 -8.90 -17.58 17.38
N TYR A 198 -8.99 -18.62 16.56
CA TYR A 198 -9.46 -18.50 15.18
C TYR A 198 -10.96 -18.81 15.10
N ASN A 199 -11.67 -18.09 14.24
CA ASN A 199 -13.12 -18.24 14.01
C ASN A 199 -13.98 -17.96 15.26
N LYS A 200 -13.55 -17.01 16.09
CA LYS A 200 -14.27 -16.63 17.31
C LYS A 200 -15.64 -16.02 17.02
N TYR A 201 -15.77 -15.31 15.90
CA TYR A 201 -17.03 -14.79 15.40
C TYR A 201 -17.38 -15.53 14.11
N GLN A 202 -18.22 -16.57 14.22
CA GLN A 202 -18.93 -17.04 13.06
C GLN A 202 -19.85 -15.90 12.63
N VAL A 203 -19.64 -15.41 11.41
CA VAL A 203 -20.56 -14.45 10.80
C VAL A 203 -21.92 -15.11 10.81
N THR A 204 -22.77 -14.74 11.79
CA THR A 204 -24.19 -15.00 11.68
C THR A 204 -24.56 -14.35 10.37
N LYS A 205 -24.97 -15.14 9.38
CA LYS A 205 -25.51 -14.67 8.12
C LYS A 205 -26.73 -13.81 8.45
N GLN A 206 -26.51 -12.56 8.82
CA GLN A 206 -27.59 -11.60 8.87
C GLN A 206 -28.07 -11.49 7.43
N LYS A 207 -29.30 -11.91 7.20
CA LYS A 207 -30.07 -11.67 5.99
C LYS A 207 -30.10 -10.13 5.80
N GLY A 208 -29.20 -9.57 5.01
CA GLY A 208 -29.23 -8.13 4.78
C GLY A 208 -28.05 -7.48 4.11
N GLY A 209 -26.98 -8.17 3.78
CA GLY A 209 -25.88 -7.62 3.00
C GLY A 209 -26.27 -7.37 1.53
N SER A 210 -27.15 -6.42 1.29
CA SER A 210 -27.48 -5.97 -0.05
C SER A 210 -26.48 -4.89 -0.46
N ILE A 211 -25.99 -4.93 -1.71
CA ILE A 211 -25.22 -3.83 -2.35
C ILE A 211 -25.90 -2.48 -2.12
N LYS A 212 -27.23 -2.45 -2.03
CA LYS A 212 -28.02 -1.26 -1.73
C LYS A 212 -27.62 -0.60 -0.41
N VAL A 213 -27.34 -1.37 0.64
CA VAL A 213 -26.86 -0.84 1.94
C VAL A 213 -25.51 -0.15 1.78
N LEU A 214 -24.58 -0.73 1.00
CA LEU A 214 -23.29 -0.10 0.74
C LEU A 214 -23.45 1.19 -0.11
N ILE A 215 -24.41 1.23 -1.03
CA ILE A 215 -24.70 2.43 -1.82
C ILE A 215 -25.23 3.56 -0.89
N GLU A 216 -26.10 3.22 0.06
CA GLU A 216 -26.61 4.16 1.08
C GLU A 216 -25.47 4.70 1.96
N HIS A 217 -24.42 3.90 2.20
CA HIS A 217 -23.18 4.31 2.88
C HIS A 217 -22.12 4.91 1.94
N GLN A 218 -22.51 5.43 0.78
CA GLN A 218 -21.65 6.17 -0.15
C GLN A 218 -20.48 5.32 -0.73
N ILE A 219 -20.60 4.00 -0.87
CA ILE A 219 -19.52 3.15 -1.41
C ILE A 219 -19.05 3.63 -2.78
N ILE A 220 -19.93 4.19 -3.62
CA ILE A 220 -19.58 4.71 -4.96
C ILE A 220 -18.61 5.88 -4.84
N LYS A 221 -18.87 6.83 -3.92
CA LYS A 221 -17.97 7.96 -3.64
C LYS A 221 -16.60 7.45 -3.21
N PHE A 222 -16.57 6.53 -2.26
CA PHE A 222 -15.31 5.97 -1.75
C PHE A 222 -14.61 5.05 -2.74
N THR A 223 -15.32 4.42 -3.69
CA THR A 223 -14.73 3.71 -4.83
C THR A 223 -13.94 4.68 -5.73
N LEU A 224 -14.51 5.83 -6.06
CA LEU A 224 -13.79 6.86 -6.83
C LEU A 224 -12.58 7.40 -6.07
N ILE A 225 -12.74 7.69 -4.77
CA ILE A 225 -11.63 8.11 -3.91
C ILE A 225 -10.53 7.04 -3.88
N SER A 226 -10.90 5.75 -3.77
CA SER A 226 -9.96 4.65 -3.76
C SER A 226 -9.18 4.54 -5.07
N ILE A 227 -9.85 4.68 -6.22
CA ILE A 227 -9.20 4.71 -7.54
C ILE A 227 -8.19 5.86 -7.60
N LEU A 228 -8.63 7.09 -7.34
CA LEU A 228 -7.81 8.30 -7.48
C LEU A 228 -6.60 8.27 -6.55
N THR A 229 -6.82 8.00 -5.27
CA THR A 229 -5.72 7.92 -4.30
C THR A 229 -4.85 6.69 -4.51
N GLY A 230 -5.41 5.59 -5.01
CA GLY A 230 -4.70 4.36 -5.33
C GLY A 230 -3.69 4.55 -6.45
N VAL A 231 -4.06 5.28 -7.52
CA VAL A 231 -3.14 5.66 -8.60
C VAL A 231 -1.97 6.47 -8.05
N ILE A 232 -2.23 7.53 -7.26
CA ILE A 232 -1.16 8.36 -6.72
C ILE A 232 -0.27 7.57 -5.74
N ARG A 233 -0.89 6.91 -4.76
CA ARG A 233 -0.17 6.16 -3.73
C ARG A 233 0.67 5.00 -4.28
N THR A 234 0.22 4.38 -5.34
CA THR A 234 0.83 3.16 -5.87
C THR A 234 1.66 3.46 -7.11
N THR A 235 1.04 4.04 -8.15
CA THR A 235 1.70 4.18 -9.45
C THR A 235 2.62 5.40 -9.49
N VAL A 236 2.21 6.55 -8.94
CA VAL A 236 3.08 7.74 -8.92
C VAL A 236 4.29 7.51 -8.02
N VAL A 237 4.08 6.89 -6.84
CA VAL A 237 5.20 6.52 -5.95
C VAL A 237 6.11 5.48 -6.62
N PHE A 238 5.56 4.51 -7.35
CA PHE A 238 6.35 3.54 -8.11
C PHE A 238 7.26 4.22 -9.14
N TRP A 239 6.74 5.19 -9.90
CA TRP A 239 7.49 5.90 -10.94
C TRP A 239 8.36 7.05 -10.42
N LEU A 240 8.27 7.40 -9.14
CA LEU A 240 9.01 8.52 -8.55
C LEU A 240 10.54 8.42 -8.75
N PRO A 241 11.21 7.28 -8.52
CA PRO A 241 12.65 7.17 -8.77
C PRO A 241 13.00 7.40 -10.26
N THR A 242 12.20 6.84 -11.16
CA THR A 242 12.40 7.02 -12.62
C THR A 242 12.15 8.48 -13.03
N TYR A 243 11.17 9.14 -12.43
CA TYR A 243 10.93 10.58 -12.61
C TYR A 243 12.13 11.41 -12.15
N LEU A 244 12.73 11.09 -11.01
CA LEU A 244 13.90 11.77 -10.49
C LEU A 244 15.11 11.61 -11.43
N SER A 245 15.33 10.41 -11.99
CA SER A 245 16.45 10.15 -12.87
C SER A 245 16.22 10.70 -14.29
N GLN A 246 15.10 10.40 -14.92
CA GLN A 246 14.86 10.74 -16.33
C GLN A 246 14.41 12.20 -16.56
N TYR A 247 13.63 12.77 -15.64
CA TYR A 247 13.10 14.13 -15.83
C TYR A 247 13.91 15.19 -15.10
N LEU A 248 14.35 14.90 -13.87
CA LEU A 248 15.15 15.86 -13.09
C LEU A 248 16.66 15.65 -13.24
N GLY A 249 17.12 14.57 -13.90
CA GLY A 249 18.52 14.36 -14.28
C GLY A 249 19.42 13.88 -13.13
N PHE A 250 18.87 13.31 -12.06
CA PHE A 250 19.67 12.73 -10.98
C PHE A 250 20.19 11.34 -11.36
N THR A 251 21.34 10.94 -10.79
CA THR A 251 21.81 9.56 -10.91
C THR A 251 20.86 8.58 -10.23
N SER A 252 20.90 7.30 -10.61
CA SER A 252 20.06 6.27 -9.99
C SER A 252 20.25 6.17 -8.48
N GLU A 253 21.49 6.26 -7.99
CA GLU A 253 21.83 6.25 -6.58
C GLU A 253 21.23 7.45 -5.83
N THR A 254 21.43 8.66 -6.40
CA THR A 254 20.86 9.88 -5.82
C THR A 254 19.33 9.86 -5.85
N SER A 255 18.73 9.33 -6.91
CA SER A 255 17.28 9.15 -7.03
C SER A 255 16.75 8.21 -5.95
N ALA A 256 17.44 7.12 -5.62
CA ALA A 256 17.09 6.20 -4.56
C ALA A 256 17.20 6.86 -3.17
N LEU A 257 18.22 7.69 -2.93
CA LEU A 257 18.35 8.44 -1.68
C LEU A 257 17.25 9.48 -1.52
N ILE A 258 16.98 10.27 -2.56
CA ILE A 258 15.89 11.25 -2.56
C ILE A 258 14.55 10.55 -2.35
N PHE A 259 14.30 9.42 -3.02
CA PHE A 259 13.11 8.60 -2.84
C PHE A 259 12.96 8.12 -1.39
N THR A 260 14.06 7.71 -0.75
CA THR A 260 14.08 7.30 0.65
C THR A 260 13.56 8.41 1.56
N VAL A 261 14.13 9.61 1.44
CA VAL A 261 13.73 10.77 2.25
C VAL A 261 12.28 11.17 1.94
N ALA A 262 11.94 11.25 0.65
CA ALA A 262 10.59 11.60 0.20
C ALA A 262 9.53 10.64 0.76
N THR A 263 9.74 9.33 0.62
CA THR A 263 8.78 8.33 1.08
C THR A 263 8.75 8.21 2.61
N PHE A 264 9.84 8.51 3.31
CA PHE A 264 9.82 8.67 4.76
C PHE A 264 8.87 9.81 5.18
N ILE A 265 8.96 10.98 4.56
CA ILE A 265 8.05 12.09 4.81
C ILE A 265 6.61 11.71 4.47
N ILE A 266 6.40 11.06 3.32
CA ILE A 266 5.09 10.59 2.87
C ILE A 266 4.49 9.56 3.86
N SER A 267 5.31 8.75 4.53
CA SER A 267 4.85 7.77 5.51
C SER A 267 4.20 8.38 6.75
N LEU A 268 4.40 9.67 6.98
CA LEU A 268 3.76 10.41 8.08
C LEU A 268 2.31 10.83 7.75
N SER A 269 1.84 10.64 6.51
CA SER A 269 0.49 11.06 6.07
C SER A 269 -0.66 10.57 6.96
N PRO A 270 -0.68 9.34 7.54
CA PRO A 270 -1.77 8.92 8.42
C PRO A 270 -1.87 9.77 9.69
N PHE A 271 -0.72 10.17 10.26
CA PHE A 271 -0.68 11.00 11.46
C PHE A 271 -1.14 12.43 11.17
N ILE A 272 -0.71 12.98 10.02
CA ILE A 272 -1.13 14.31 9.57
C ILE A 272 -2.63 14.30 9.28
N ALA A 273 -3.14 13.27 8.63
CA ALA A 273 -4.55 13.12 8.32
C ALA A 273 -5.42 13.08 9.58
N ILE A 274 -5.00 12.32 10.61
CA ILE A 274 -5.70 12.25 11.90
C ILE A 274 -5.66 13.60 12.61
N PHE A 275 -4.52 14.27 12.63
CA PHE A 275 -4.38 15.59 13.24
C PHE A 275 -5.32 16.63 12.59
N ILE A 276 -5.42 16.64 11.25
CA ILE A 276 -6.35 17.51 10.52
C ILE A 276 -7.81 17.13 10.85
N TYR A 277 -8.11 15.82 10.86
CA TYR A 277 -9.43 15.30 11.19
C TYR A 277 -9.89 15.71 12.59
N GLU A 278 -9.02 15.63 13.59
CA GLU A 278 -9.33 16.05 14.96
C GLU A 278 -9.56 17.57 15.05
N LYS A 279 -8.74 18.37 14.34
CA LYS A 279 -8.95 19.83 14.26
C LYS A 279 -10.23 20.25 13.55
N LEU A 280 -10.75 19.41 12.67
CA LEU A 280 -12.01 19.60 11.95
C LEU A 280 -13.21 18.94 12.66
N GLU A 281 -13.12 18.76 13.98
CA GLU A 281 -14.18 18.20 14.83
C GLU A 281 -14.66 16.81 14.35
N GLY A 282 -13.77 16.03 13.73
CA GLY A 282 -14.08 14.71 13.25
C GLY A 282 -14.84 14.66 11.91
N ASP A 283 -14.84 15.74 11.12
CA ASP A 283 -15.44 15.78 9.79
C ASP A 283 -14.51 15.12 8.75
N MET A 284 -14.81 13.86 8.43
CA MET A 284 -14.03 13.07 7.47
C MET A 284 -14.12 13.66 6.05
N ASP A 285 -15.29 14.13 5.64
CA ASP A 285 -15.51 14.66 4.28
C ASP A 285 -14.73 15.95 4.06
N LYS A 286 -14.72 16.85 5.04
CA LYS A 286 -13.88 18.06 4.98
C LYS A 286 -12.39 17.71 4.98
N THR A 287 -11.96 16.72 5.76
CA THR A 287 -10.57 16.30 5.80
C THR A 287 -10.12 15.78 4.42
N ILE A 288 -10.93 14.94 3.78
CA ILE A 288 -10.67 14.41 2.43
C ILE A 288 -10.65 15.54 1.40
N LEU A 289 -11.60 16.49 1.49
CA LEU A 289 -11.66 17.65 0.58
C LEU A 289 -10.39 18.51 0.67
N ILE A 290 -9.98 18.87 1.88
CA ILE A 290 -8.74 19.66 2.09
C ILE A 290 -7.53 18.91 1.56
N ALA A 291 -7.45 17.60 1.76
CA ALA A 291 -6.38 16.77 1.25
C ALA A 291 -6.31 16.79 -0.28
N PHE A 292 -7.44 16.66 -1.00
CA PHE A 292 -7.45 16.74 -2.46
C PHE A 292 -7.16 18.15 -2.99
N VAL A 293 -7.67 19.21 -2.33
CA VAL A 293 -7.35 20.60 -2.71
C VAL A 293 -5.85 20.86 -2.55
N ALA A 294 -5.25 20.47 -1.43
CA ALA A 294 -3.82 20.60 -1.21
C ALA A 294 -3.01 19.82 -2.27
N ALA A 295 -3.38 18.57 -2.56
CA ALA A 295 -2.74 17.76 -3.59
C ALA A 295 -2.82 18.42 -4.98
N THR A 296 -3.98 19.00 -5.32
CA THR A 296 -4.18 19.75 -6.58
C THR A 296 -3.24 20.95 -6.68
N ILE A 297 -3.16 21.76 -5.63
CA ILE A 297 -2.27 22.92 -5.59
C ILE A 297 -0.80 22.49 -5.75
N PHE A 298 -0.38 21.48 -5.02
CA PHE A 298 1.00 21.01 -5.08
C PHE A 298 1.36 20.38 -6.43
N PHE A 299 0.47 19.59 -7.08
CA PHE A 299 0.74 19.10 -8.45
C PHE A 299 0.79 20.23 -9.47
N LEU A 300 -0.01 21.28 -9.32
CA LEU A 300 0.10 22.48 -10.15
C LEU A 300 1.48 23.15 -9.98
N LEU A 301 1.97 23.27 -8.74
CA LEU A 301 3.31 23.81 -8.46
C LEU A 301 4.42 22.90 -9.02
N VAL A 302 4.26 21.56 -9.00
CA VAL A 302 5.20 20.64 -9.68
C VAL A 302 5.28 20.94 -11.17
N TYR A 303 4.14 21.18 -11.82
CA TYR A 303 4.10 21.50 -13.24
C TYR A 303 4.78 22.83 -13.57
N LEU A 304 4.52 23.86 -12.76
CA LEU A 304 5.02 25.22 -12.98
C LEU A 304 6.50 25.38 -12.60
N CYS A 305 6.96 24.68 -11.58
CA CYS A 305 8.31 24.83 -11.05
C CYS A 305 9.33 23.97 -11.80
N LYS A 306 10.30 24.62 -12.44
CA LYS A 306 11.38 23.92 -13.17
C LYS A 306 12.64 23.68 -12.32
N GLN A 307 12.73 24.30 -11.15
CA GLN A 307 13.88 24.13 -10.25
C GLN A 307 13.80 22.77 -9.56
N PRO A 308 14.81 21.86 -9.74
CA PRO A 308 14.70 20.46 -9.33
C PRO A 308 14.36 20.25 -7.84
N MET A 309 15.04 20.96 -6.94
CA MET A 309 14.82 20.77 -5.50
C MET A 309 13.42 21.21 -5.05
N ALA A 310 12.93 22.37 -5.55
CA ALA A 310 11.58 22.83 -5.25
C ALA A 310 10.52 21.91 -5.89
N ASN A 311 10.78 21.39 -7.09
CA ASN A 311 9.93 20.43 -7.75
C ASN A 311 9.75 19.14 -6.91
N ILE A 312 10.84 18.60 -6.34
CA ILE A 312 10.81 17.44 -5.43
C ILE A 312 9.96 17.76 -4.20
N VAL A 313 10.16 18.92 -3.57
CA VAL A 313 9.38 19.30 -2.38
C VAL A 313 7.89 19.35 -2.70
N PHE A 314 7.50 19.97 -3.80
CA PHE A 314 6.10 20.03 -4.23
C PHE A 314 5.54 18.65 -4.59
N MET A 315 6.32 17.78 -5.24
CA MET A 315 5.93 16.40 -5.54
C MET A 315 5.66 15.61 -4.25
N VAL A 316 6.55 15.70 -3.28
CA VAL A 316 6.39 15.02 -1.97
C VAL A 316 5.14 15.52 -1.26
N LEU A 317 4.91 16.83 -1.23
CA LEU A 317 3.72 17.42 -0.62
C LEU A 317 2.42 17.03 -1.34
N ALA A 318 2.45 16.92 -2.67
CA ALA A 318 1.31 16.46 -3.46
C ALA A 318 0.93 15.02 -3.13
N ILE A 319 1.92 14.11 -3.12
CA ILE A 319 1.70 12.69 -2.79
C ILE A 319 1.25 12.54 -1.33
N LEU A 320 1.90 13.24 -0.39
CA LEU A 320 1.55 13.26 1.03
C LEU A 320 0.09 13.69 1.23
N SER A 321 -0.32 14.77 0.58
CA SER A 321 -1.69 15.28 0.66
C SER A 321 -2.71 14.26 0.14
N SER A 322 -2.47 13.66 -1.03
CA SER A 322 -3.32 12.59 -1.56
C SER A 322 -3.40 11.38 -0.62
N ASN A 323 -2.27 11.01 0.02
CA ASN A 323 -2.23 9.91 0.98
C ASN A 323 -2.99 10.23 2.29
N CYS A 324 -3.15 11.51 2.65
CA CYS A 324 -4.04 11.88 3.76
C CYS A 324 -5.50 11.52 3.46
N ALA A 325 -5.99 11.77 2.23
CA ALA A 325 -7.33 11.35 1.81
C ALA A 325 -7.48 9.82 1.84
N SER A 326 -6.49 9.09 1.31
CA SER A 326 -6.44 7.62 1.39
C SER A 326 -6.48 7.12 2.84
N SER A 327 -5.71 7.74 3.72
CA SER A 327 -5.65 7.35 5.14
C SER A 327 -6.99 7.52 5.84
N MET A 328 -7.77 8.56 5.53
CA MET A 328 -9.13 8.73 6.04
C MET A 328 -10.05 7.62 5.57
N MET A 329 -9.99 7.24 4.31
CA MET A 329 -10.79 6.14 3.77
C MET A 329 -10.50 4.83 4.52
N TRP A 330 -9.24 4.44 4.66
CA TRP A 330 -8.89 3.17 5.29
C TRP A 330 -9.08 3.16 6.81
N SER A 331 -8.79 4.27 7.49
CA SER A 331 -8.82 4.33 8.96
C SER A 331 -10.16 4.73 9.55
N ARG A 332 -11.04 5.40 8.79
CA ARG A 332 -12.33 5.90 9.27
C ARG A 332 -13.52 5.36 8.50
N TYR A 333 -13.53 5.48 7.18
CA TYR A 333 -14.67 5.01 6.39
C TYR A 333 -14.84 3.49 6.45
N CYS A 334 -13.79 2.70 6.19
CA CYS A 334 -13.92 1.24 6.22
C CYS A 334 -14.39 0.72 7.60
N PRO A 335 -13.85 1.16 8.75
CA PRO A 335 -14.38 0.77 10.05
C PRO A 335 -15.80 1.25 10.33
N SER A 336 -16.24 2.40 9.77
CA SER A 336 -17.60 2.91 9.96
C SER A 336 -18.70 2.01 9.34
N LEU A 337 -18.31 1.13 8.43
CA LEU A 337 -19.21 0.12 7.83
C LEU A 337 -19.47 -1.08 8.76
N ARG A 338 -18.99 -1.06 10.01
CA ARG A 338 -19.10 -2.18 10.97
C ARG A 338 -20.53 -2.65 11.13
N ASP A 339 -21.48 -1.73 11.25
CA ASP A 339 -22.91 -2.04 11.50
C ASP A 339 -23.61 -2.67 10.29
N THR A 340 -23.00 -2.58 9.10
CA THR A 340 -23.50 -3.24 7.89
C THR A 340 -23.17 -4.74 7.82
N GLY A 341 -22.22 -5.22 8.66
CA GLY A 341 -21.66 -6.57 8.57
C GLY A 341 -20.81 -6.85 7.31
N MET A 342 -20.54 -5.82 6.49
CA MET A 342 -19.88 -5.95 5.19
C MET A 342 -18.49 -5.25 5.14
N VAL A 343 -17.87 -5.00 6.28
CA VAL A 343 -16.56 -4.30 6.35
C VAL A 343 -15.52 -5.00 5.50
N SER A 344 -15.36 -6.31 5.64
CA SER A 344 -14.34 -7.09 4.91
C SER A 344 -14.60 -7.07 3.39
N SER A 345 -15.83 -7.28 2.98
CA SER A 345 -16.21 -7.26 1.56
C SER A 345 -16.03 -5.88 0.94
N ALA A 346 -16.45 -4.82 1.63
CA ALA A 346 -16.29 -3.45 1.16
C ALA A 346 -14.81 -3.03 1.09
N THR A 347 -14.03 -3.37 2.11
CA THR A 347 -12.59 -3.10 2.15
C THR A 347 -11.86 -3.84 1.02
N GLY A 348 -12.15 -5.14 0.83
CA GLY A 348 -11.59 -5.94 -0.25
C GLY A 348 -11.96 -5.41 -1.64
N PHE A 349 -13.20 -4.97 -1.82
CA PHE A 349 -13.64 -4.35 -3.07
C PHE A 349 -12.91 -3.02 -3.35
N LEU A 350 -12.79 -2.14 -2.35
CA LEU A 350 -12.07 -0.88 -2.49
C LEU A 350 -10.59 -1.09 -2.79
N ASP A 351 -9.98 -2.10 -2.17
CA ASP A 351 -8.58 -2.45 -2.42
C ASP A 351 -8.41 -3.03 -3.84
N PHE A 352 -9.30 -3.93 -4.25
CA PHE A 352 -9.33 -4.47 -5.61
C PHE A 352 -9.38 -3.37 -6.66
N VAL A 353 -10.34 -2.44 -6.57
CA VAL A 353 -10.46 -1.36 -7.57
C VAL A 353 -9.26 -0.41 -7.55
N SER A 354 -8.68 -0.15 -6.38
CA SER A 354 -7.45 0.64 -6.23
C SER A 354 -6.28 0.03 -6.99
N TYR A 355 -6.05 -1.29 -6.83
CA TYR A 355 -4.94 -1.97 -7.50
C TYR A 355 -5.19 -2.24 -8.98
N MET A 356 -6.43 -2.45 -9.39
CA MET A 356 -6.78 -2.51 -10.82
C MET A 356 -6.50 -1.17 -11.49
N ALA A 357 -6.89 -0.06 -10.86
CA ALA A 357 -6.56 1.28 -11.35
C ALA A 357 -5.04 1.52 -11.41
N ALA A 358 -4.29 1.07 -10.39
CA ALA A 358 -2.84 1.15 -10.37
C ALA A 358 -2.19 0.33 -11.50
N SER A 359 -2.70 -0.87 -11.77
CA SER A 359 -2.22 -1.70 -12.88
C SER A 359 -2.39 -1.03 -14.23
N VAL A 360 -3.59 -0.56 -14.53
CA VAL A 360 -3.90 0.15 -15.78
C VAL A 360 -3.04 1.42 -15.89
N SER A 361 -2.96 2.20 -14.81
CA SER A 361 -2.17 3.44 -14.78
C SER A 361 -0.69 3.19 -14.99
N SER A 362 -0.12 2.10 -14.48
CA SER A 362 1.31 1.83 -14.62
C SER A 362 1.72 1.62 -16.08
N THR A 363 0.94 0.86 -16.85
CA THR A 363 1.17 0.71 -18.29
C THR A 363 0.91 2.00 -19.05
N LEU A 364 -0.18 2.71 -18.72
CA LEU A 364 -0.50 3.98 -19.39
C LEU A 364 0.57 5.04 -19.12
N PHE A 365 1.12 5.09 -17.92
CA PHE A 365 2.17 6.06 -17.58
C PHE A 365 3.49 5.75 -18.28
N ALA A 366 3.87 4.47 -18.39
CA ALA A 366 5.04 4.06 -19.16
C ALA A 366 4.93 4.52 -20.62
N ASN A 367 3.77 4.28 -21.26
CA ASN A 367 3.52 4.70 -22.63
C ASN A 367 3.44 6.24 -22.76
N ALA A 368 2.81 6.92 -21.79
CA ALA A 368 2.70 8.37 -21.79
C ALA A 368 4.07 9.04 -21.65
N VAL A 369 4.98 8.52 -20.83
CA VAL A 369 6.36 9.03 -20.74
C VAL A 369 7.04 8.98 -22.10
N ALA A 370 6.89 7.88 -22.85
CA ALA A 370 7.51 7.69 -24.15
C ALA A 370 6.89 8.59 -25.25
N THR A 371 5.58 8.86 -25.19
CA THR A 371 4.84 9.54 -26.26
C THR A 371 4.63 11.03 -26.03
N VAL A 372 4.27 11.41 -24.81
CA VAL A 372 3.90 12.81 -24.46
C VAL A 372 4.82 13.45 -23.43
N GLY A 373 5.71 12.67 -22.82
CA GLY A 373 6.70 13.11 -21.86
C GLY A 373 6.18 13.40 -20.45
N TRP A 374 7.11 13.59 -19.52
CA TRP A 374 6.82 13.76 -18.09
C TRP A 374 5.97 14.99 -17.77
N GLY A 375 6.13 16.11 -18.51
CA GLY A 375 5.35 17.32 -18.28
C GLY A 375 3.85 17.09 -18.43
N ASN A 376 3.43 16.40 -19.50
CA ASN A 376 2.02 16.07 -19.72
C ASN A 376 1.50 15.01 -18.74
N LEU A 377 2.36 14.10 -18.29
CA LEU A 377 1.99 13.14 -17.26
C LEU A 377 1.67 13.84 -15.93
N ILE A 378 2.42 14.88 -15.55
CA ILE A 378 2.11 15.68 -14.35
C ILE A 378 0.72 16.34 -14.47
N LEU A 379 0.35 16.82 -15.67
CA LEU A 379 -1.00 17.37 -15.92
C LEU A 379 -2.10 16.30 -15.75
N ILE A 380 -1.83 15.06 -16.13
CA ILE A 380 -2.75 13.95 -15.89
C ILE A 380 -2.93 13.73 -14.37
N TRP A 381 -1.85 13.72 -13.60
CA TRP A 381 -1.93 13.60 -12.14
C TRP A 381 -2.69 14.77 -11.49
N LEU A 382 -2.45 15.99 -11.98
CA LEU A 382 -3.21 17.17 -11.56
C LEU A 382 -4.71 17.00 -11.84
N ALA A 383 -5.09 16.56 -13.05
CA ALA A 383 -6.48 16.33 -13.42
C ALA A 383 -7.16 15.28 -12.52
N LEU A 384 -6.46 14.19 -12.16
CA LEU A 384 -6.98 13.21 -11.22
C LEU A 384 -7.27 13.82 -9.84
N MET A 385 -6.44 14.73 -9.35
CA MET A 385 -6.68 15.39 -8.06
C MET A 385 -7.84 16.40 -8.13
N VAL A 386 -7.99 17.12 -9.26
CA VAL A 386 -9.16 17.98 -9.50
C VAL A 386 -10.46 17.16 -9.48
N ILE A 387 -10.47 15.99 -10.13
CA ILE A 387 -11.62 15.05 -10.05
C ILE A 387 -11.87 14.65 -8.59
N GLY A 388 -10.81 14.40 -7.82
CA GLY A 388 -10.91 14.10 -6.39
C GLY A 388 -11.59 15.20 -5.58
N VAL A 389 -11.28 16.47 -5.86
CA VAL A 389 -11.95 17.62 -5.25
C VAL A 389 -13.45 17.61 -5.59
N VAL A 390 -13.81 17.39 -6.87
CA VAL A 390 -15.22 17.35 -7.30
C VAL A 390 -15.98 16.20 -6.63
N VAL A 391 -15.36 15.02 -6.51
CA VAL A 391 -15.95 13.87 -5.82
C VAL A 391 -16.13 14.13 -4.32
N ALA A 392 -15.14 14.78 -3.68
CA ALA A 392 -15.20 15.12 -2.26
C ALA A 392 -16.26 16.20 -1.93
N LEU A 393 -16.51 17.13 -2.85
CA LEU A 393 -17.53 18.16 -2.70
C LEU A 393 -18.97 17.61 -2.69
N LYS A 394 -19.23 16.47 -3.33
CA LYS A 394 -20.55 15.83 -3.30
C LYS A 394 -20.84 15.35 -1.87
N ARG A 395 -21.50 16.21 -1.09
CA ARG A 395 -22.23 15.85 0.13
C ARG A 395 -23.54 15.18 -0.27
N LYS A 396 -24.09 14.35 0.66
CA LYS A 396 -25.39 13.68 0.46
C LYS A 396 -26.42 14.57 -0.21
#